data_9857d8ba0246fc1193ecbd35b6bcb099
#
_entry.id   9857d8ba0246fc1193ecbd35b6bcb099
#
_cell.length_a   1.000
_cell.length_b   1.000
_cell.length_c   1.000
_cell.angle_alpha   90.00
_cell.angle_beta   90.00
_cell.angle_gamma   90.00
#
_symmetry.space_group_name_H-M   'P 1'
#
loop_
_entity.id
_entity.type
_entity.pdbx_description
1 polymer ?
#
loop_
_entity_poly.entity_id
_entity_poly.type
_entity_poly.pdbx_seq_one_letter_code
_entity_poly.pdbx_strand_id
1 'polypeptide(L)'
;GLYGKRYFTKKVKLIYDDTLSKIKPPFVVVANHCGFVDVGGMVMMLKNNCGSFVISVTQMAQWPGLIKQMGVLAKKQFTVDVNLIKEIKYVLGKGRPVIIYPEAKLSVVGKPNVIKPAVAKLIKLLKVPLVTVRFDGSYLHQPRWSKIKRFCPVNTTVKVAVTEEEIGKISVDEIHRRIVENLTFDDYQYQFDNKISIDIPDLAGGLENILYK
;
A
#
# COMPACT_ATOMS: atom_id res chain seq x y z
N GLY A 1 -12.44 12.89 5.84
CA GLY A 1 -11.41 13.55 6.22
C GLY A 1 -10.95 13.78 7.65
N LEU A 2 -11.65 14.58 8.48
CA LEU A 2 -11.17 14.96 9.83
C LEU A 2 -11.05 13.79 10.82
N TYR A 3 -11.91 12.80 10.73
CA TYR A 3 -11.90 11.62 11.62
C TYR A 3 -10.68 10.72 11.38
N GLY A 4 -10.27 10.53 10.13
CA GLY A 4 -9.10 9.74 9.80
C GLY A 4 -7.80 10.36 10.32
N LYS A 5 -7.59 11.65 10.12
CA LYS A 5 -6.40 12.36 10.61
C LYS A 5 -6.25 12.27 12.13
N ARG A 6 -7.34 12.41 12.88
CA ARG A 6 -7.32 12.37 14.36
C ARG A 6 -7.05 10.97 14.92
N TYR A 7 -7.52 9.92 14.26
CA TYR A 7 -7.29 8.54 14.67
C TYR A 7 -5.81 8.14 14.48
N PHE A 8 -5.24 8.46 13.32
CA PHE A 8 -3.84 8.12 13.01
C PHE A 8 -2.85 8.95 13.82
N THR A 9 -3.04 10.24 13.99
CA THR A 9 -2.12 11.12 14.72
C THR A 9 -2.07 10.87 16.23
N LYS A 10 -3.16 10.39 16.85
CA LYS A 10 -3.19 10.11 18.30
C LYS A 10 -2.77 8.70 18.70
N LYS A 11 -2.87 7.71 17.79
CA LYS A 11 -2.70 6.29 18.11
C LYS A 11 -1.64 5.56 17.29
N VAL A 12 -1.10 6.16 16.23
CA VAL A 12 -0.05 5.60 15.40
C VAL A 12 1.06 6.62 15.23
N LYS A 13 2.28 6.24 15.56
CA LYS A 13 3.47 7.02 15.21
C LYS A 13 3.88 6.66 13.80
N LEU A 14 3.35 7.37 12.80
CA LEU A 14 3.77 7.27 11.43
C LEU A 14 4.93 8.23 11.18
N ILE A 15 6.07 7.70 10.75
CA ILE A 15 7.27 8.46 10.41
C ILE A 15 7.34 8.53 8.88
N TYR A 16 7.14 9.72 8.31
CA TYR A 16 7.18 9.94 6.86
C TYR A 16 7.70 11.33 6.53
N ASP A 17 8.21 11.46 5.33
CA ASP A 17 8.56 12.76 4.75
C ASP A 17 7.49 13.27 3.76
N ASP A 18 7.69 14.47 3.24
CA ASP A 18 6.74 15.11 2.32
C ASP A 18 7.00 14.75 0.85
N THR A 19 7.85 13.78 0.56
CA THR A 19 8.26 13.45 -0.82
C THR A 19 7.06 13.13 -1.69
N LEU A 20 6.16 12.24 -1.23
CA LEU A 20 4.99 11.84 -2.00
C LEU A 20 4.06 13.02 -2.35
N SER A 21 3.88 13.95 -1.41
CA SER A 21 3.01 15.12 -1.62
C SER A 21 3.59 16.16 -2.57
N LYS A 22 4.90 16.11 -2.85
CA LYS A 22 5.61 17.03 -3.75
C LYS A 22 5.66 16.53 -5.19
N ILE A 23 5.42 15.22 -5.41
CA ILE A 23 5.37 14.66 -6.77
C ILE A 23 4.09 15.12 -7.46
N LYS A 24 4.23 15.71 -8.64
CA LYS A 24 3.09 16.16 -9.43
C LYS A 24 2.40 14.97 -10.10
N PRO A 25 1.09 14.76 -9.91
CA PRO A 25 0.35 13.74 -10.64
C PRO A 25 0.20 14.11 -12.14
N PRO A 26 -0.07 13.15 -13.05
CA PRO A 26 -0.45 11.78 -12.73
C PRO A 26 0.75 10.85 -12.45
N PHE A 27 0.62 9.95 -11.51
CA PHE A 27 1.57 8.85 -11.25
C PHE A 27 0.84 7.64 -10.63
N VAL A 28 1.46 6.48 -10.69
CA VAL A 28 0.99 5.30 -9.95
C VAL A 28 1.87 5.11 -8.72
N VAL A 29 1.22 4.84 -7.58
CA VAL A 29 1.90 4.40 -6.35
C VAL A 29 1.72 2.90 -6.21
N VAL A 30 2.81 2.20 -5.94
CA VAL A 30 2.80 0.80 -5.56
C VAL A 30 3.38 0.67 -4.16
N ALA A 31 2.67 -0.02 -3.25
CA ALA A 31 3.09 -0.13 -1.86
C ALA A 31 2.93 -1.55 -1.32
N ASN A 32 3.75 -1.93 -0.31
CA ASN A 32 3.54 -3.17 0.44
C ASN A 32 2.29 -3.06 1.33
N HIS A 33 1.74 -4.22 1.76
CA HIS A 33 0.48 -4.24 2.48
C HIS A 33 0.50 -5.22 3.66
N CYS A 34 0.49 -4.66 4.88
CA CYS A 34 0.48 -5.42 6.12
C CYS A 34 -0.75 -5.16 6.99
N GLY A 35 -1.36 -3.98 6.88
CA GLY A 35 -2.50 -3.62 7.71
C GLY A 35 -3.24 -2.35 7.25
N PHE A 36 -4.27 -1.99 8.01
CA PHE A 36 -5.04 -0.77 7.72
C PHE A 36 -4.23 0.52 7.91
N VAL A 37 -3.14 0.46 8.69
CA VAL A 37 -2.24 1.59 8.88
C VAL A 37 -1.59 2.04 7.57
N ASP A 38 -1.35 1.12 6.63
CA ASP A 38 -0.77 1.43 5.32
C ASP A 38 -1.70 2.33 4.50
N VAL A 39 -3.00 1.99 4.51
CA VAL A 39 -4.02 2.77 3.78
C VAL A 39 -4.17 4.16 4.38
N GLY A 40 -4.27 4.24 5.71
CA GLY A 40 -4.37 5.53 6.40
C GLY A 40 -3.11 6.38 6.24
N GLY A 41 -1.93 5.76 6.34
CA GLY A 41 -0.65 6.40 6.10
C GLY A 41 -0.55 6.95 4.68
N MET A 42 -0.96 6.17 3.68
CA MET A 42 -1.00 6.61 2.28
C MET A 42 -1.89 7.85 2.08
N VAL A 43 -3.08 7.86 2.68
CA VAL A 43 -3.99 9.03 2.62
C VAL A 43 -3.35 10.26 3.24
N MET A 44 -2.65 10.10 4.38
CA MET A 44 -1.95 11.21 5.04
C MET A 44 -0.79 11.75 4.18
N MET A 45 0.00 10.86 3.57
CA MET A 45 1.16 11.22 2.75
C MET A 45 0.78 11.90 1.43
N LEU A 46 -0.36 11.53 0.86
CA LEU A 46 -0.89 12.17 -0.36
C LEU A 46 -1.40 13.60 -0.12
N LYS A 47 -1.75 13.94 1.11
CA LYS A 47 -2.29 15.27 1.51
C LYS A 47 -3.44 15.72 0.58
N ASN A 48 -3.16 16.72 -0.28
CA ASN A 48 -4.14 17.31 -1.19
C ASN A 48 -4.30 16.53 -2.52
N ASN A 49 -3.42 15.57 -2.79
CA ASN A 49 -3.51 14.70 -3.96
C ASN A 49 -4.51 13.58 -3.67
N CYS A 50 -5.79 13.82 -3.96
CA CYS A 50 -6.84 12.81 -3.78
C CYS A 50 -6.58 11.58 -4.66
N GLY A 51 -5.90 10.57 -4.11
CA GLY A 51 -5.60 9.32 -4.80
C GLY A 51 -6.80 8.38 -4.89
N SER A 52 -6.80 7.50 -5.88
CA SER A 52 -7.78 6.42 -6.03
C SER A 52 -7.12 5.07 -5.76
N PHE A 53 -7.73 4.29 -4.88
CA PHE A 53 -7.21 2.98 -4.46
C PHE A 53 -7.80 1.85 -5.30
N VAL A 54 -6.96 0.94 -5.80
CA VAL A 54 -7.42 -0.31 -6.43
C VAL A 54 -7.68 -1.33 -5.34
N ILE A 55 -8.94 -1.76 -5.20
CA ILE A 55 -9.39 -2.70 -4.15
C ILE A 55 -10.19 -3.84 -4.79
N SER A 56 -10.11 -5.06 -4.25
CA SER A 56 -10.89 -6.18 -4.74
C SER A 56 -12.39 -5.98 -4.46
N VAL A 57 -13.25 -6.44 -5.37
CA VAL A 57 -14.71 -6.38 -5.25
C VAL A 57 -15.20 -7.01 -3.94
N THR A 58 -14.57 -8.11 -3.51
CA THR A 58 -14.92 -8.79 -2.24
C THR A 58 -14.66 -7.95 -1.01
N GLN A 59 -13.61 -7.13 -1.02
CA GLN A 59 -13.33 -6.20 0.08
C GLN A 59 -14.26 -4.99 0.07
N MET A 60 -14.69 -4.56 -1.12
CA MET A 60 -15.67 -3.46 -1.23
C MET A 60 -17.01 -3.80 -0.54
N ALA A 61 -17.45 -5.05 -0.61
CA ALA A 61 -18.68 -5.49 0.03
C ALA A 61 -18.62 -5.44 1.56
N GLN A 62 -17.43 -5.51 2.15
CA GLN A 62 -17.26 -5.49 3.61
C GLN A 62 -17.30 -4.08 4.22
N TRP A 63 -16.99 -3.02 3.43
CA TRP A 63 -16.83 -1.65 3.92
C TRP A 63 -17.48 -0.60 2.99
N PRO A 64 -18.77 -0.71 2.66
CA PRO A 64 -19.40 0.07 1.58
C PRO A 64 -19.37 1.59 1.81
N GLY A 65 -19.50 2.04 3.05
CA GLY A 65 -19.52 3.48 3.38
C GLY A 65 -18.17 4.16 3.26
N LEU A 66 -17.10 3.53 3.77
CA LEU A 66 -15.74 4.07 3.74
C LEU A 66 -15.19 4.10 2.30
N ILE A 67 -15.44 3.04 1.56
CA ILE A 67 -14.95 2.82 0.20
C ILE A 67 -15.53 3.85 -0.77
N LYS A 68 -16.82 4.17 -0.66
CA LYS A 68 -17.47 5.16 -1.50
C LYS A 68 -16.85 6.56 -1.38
N GLN A 69 -16.31 6.91 -0.21
CA GLN A 69 -15.67 8.20 0.04
C GLN A 69 -14.21 8.26 -0.44
N MET A 70 -13.55 7.11 -0.64
CA MET A 70 -12.13 7.02 -0.99
C MET A 70 -11.85 7.04 -2.50
N GLY A 71 -12.88 7.10 -3.36
CA GLY A 71 -12.68 7.06 -4.82
C GLY A 71 -12.04 5.76 -5.28
N VAL A 72 -12.59 4.63 -4.85
CA VAL A 72 -12.03 3.30 -5.05
C VAL A 72 -12.30 2.79 -6.46
N LEU A 73 -11.30 2.12 -7.05
CA LEU A 73 -11.39 1.39 -8.31
C LEU A 73 -11.54 -0.11 -8.01
N ALA A 74 -12.62 -0.69 -8.48
CA ALA A 74 -12.98 -2.08 -8.19
C ALA A 74 -12.23 -3.06 -9.08
N LYS A 75 -11.45 -3.97 -8.49
CA LYS A 75 -10.75 -5.05 -9.21
C LYS A 75 -11.50 -6.36 -9.09
N LYS A 76 -11.87 -6.97 -10.21
CA LYS A 76 -12.32 -8.36 -10.26
C LYS A 76 -11.14 -9.30 -10.07
N GLN A 77 -11.32 -10.33 -9.23
CA GLN A 77 -10.28 -11.33 -9.01
C GLN A 77 -10.19 -12.31 -10.18
N PHE A 78 -9.00 -12.83 -10.45
CA PHE A 78 -8.71 -13.91 -11.41
C PHE A 78 -9.02 -13.61 -12.88
N THR A 79 -9.30 -12.36 -13.28
CA THR A 79 -9.56 -11.98 -14.66
C THR A 79 -8.69 -10.83 -15.12
N VAL A 80 -8.46 -10.72 -16.44
CA VAL A 80 -7.95 -9.50 -17.06
C VAL A 80 -9.10 -8.49 -17.07
N ASP A 81 -9.00 -7.48 -16.21
CA ASP A 81 -10.06 -6.50 -16.04
C ASP A 81 -9.81 -5.26 -16.91
N VAL A 82 -10.30 -5.34 -18.17
CA VAL A 82 -10.17 -4.23 -19.13
C VAL A 82 -10.88 -2.96 -18.65
N ASN A 83 -11.99 -3.13 -17.89
CA ASN A 83 -12.73 -1.99 -17.36
C ASN A 83 -11.92 -1.28 -16.28
N LEU A 84 -11.26 -2.02 -15.40
CA LEU A 84 -10.34 -1.45 -14.43
C LEU A 84 -9.22 -0.63 -15.10
N ILE A 85 -8.64 -1.14 -16.20
CA ILE A 85 -7.59 -0.40 -16.94
C ILE A 85 -8.15 0.92 -17.49
N LYS A 86 -9.37 0.93 -18.03
CA LYS A 86 -10.05 2.15 -18.51
C LYS A 86 -10.29 3.14 -17.35
N GLU A 87 -10.77 2.66 -16.22
CA GLU A 87 -11.01 3.49 -15.02
C GLU A 87 -9.69 4.08 -14.48
N ILE A 88 -8.61 3.28 -14.41
CA ILE A 88 -7.28 3.76 -14.02
C ILE A 88 -6.83 4.89 -14.96
N LYS A 89 -6.91 4.68 -16.29
CA LYS A 89 -6.54 5.69 -17.29
C LYS A 89 -7.37 6.95 -17.15
N TYR A 90 -8.68 6.82 -16.89
CA TYR A 90 -9.56 7.97 -16.64
C TYR A 90 -9.12 8.77 -15.42
N VAL A 91 -8.83 8.12 -14.30
CA VAL A 91 -8.38 8.76 -13.06
C VAL A 91 -7.04 9.47 -13.26
N LEU A 92 -6.08 8.80 -13.90
CA LEU A 92 -4.78 9.40 -14.23
C LEU A 92 -4.92 10.58 -15.17
N GLY A 93 -5.81 10.50 -16.18
CA GLY A 93 -6.12 11.60 -17.09
C GLY A 93 -6.77 12.82 -16.41
N LYS A 94 -7.35 12.65 -15.22
CA LYS A 94 -7.81 13.75 -14.36
C LYS A 94 -6.72 14.32 -13.44
N GLY A 95 -5.46 13.94 -13.65
CA GLY A 95 -4.34 14.40 -12.83
C GLY A 95 -4.37 13.84 -11.40
N ARG A 96 -4.94 12.65 -11.17
CA ARG A 96 -5.03 12.04 -9.85
C ARG A 96 -4.14 10.78 -9.77
N PRO A 97 -3.43 10.56 -8.66
CA PRO A 97 -2.63 9.35 -8.48
C PRO A 97 -3.52 8.11 -8.27
N VAL A 98 -3.01 6.96 -8.70
CA VAL A 98 -3.65 5.65 -8.45
C VAL A 98 -2.77 4.82 -7.56
N ILE A 99 -3.33 4.24 -6.51
CA ILE A 99 -2.63 3.45 -5.50
C ILE A 99 -2.96 1.97 -5.68
N ILE A 100 -1.93 1.13 -5.77
CA ILE A 100 -2.02 -0.31 -5.97
C ILE A 100 -1.20 -1.03 -4.89
N TYR A 101 -1.81 -1.99 -4.23
CA TYR A 101 -1.13 -2.96 -3.38
C TYR A 101 -0.92 -4.25 -4.19
N PRO A 102 0.29 -4.48 -4.76
CA PRO A 102 0.51 -5.53 -5.77
C PRO A 102 0.44 -6.94 -5.21
N GLU A 103 0.63 -7.08 -3.91
CA GLU A 103 0.55 -8.35 -3.18
C GLU A 103 -0.88 -8.92 -3.14
N ALA A 104 -1.91 -8.08 -3.39
CA ALA A 104 -3.34 -8.41 -3.39
C ALA A 104 -3.89 -9.03 -2.09
N LYS A 105 -3.06 -9.13 -1.05
CA LYS A 105 -3.42 -9.61 0.29
C LYS A 105 -2.48 -9.00 1.34
N LEU A 106 -2.94 -8.94 2.58
CA LEU A 106 -2.11 -8.51 3.70
C LEU A 106 -1.02 -9.56 3.99
N SER A 107 0.19 -9.10 4.34
CA SER A 107 1.21 -9.99 4.87
C SER A 107 0.74 -10.62 6.18
N VAL A 108 0.92 -11.92 6.30
CA VAL A 108 0.57 -12.68 7.52
C VAL A 108 1.79 -13.01 8.38
N VAL A 109 2.99 -12.76 7.86
CA VAL A 109 4.27 -13.14 8.50
C VAL A 109 5.26 -11.97 8.60
N GLY A 110 4.85 -10.73 8.36
CA GLY A 110 5.74 -9.57 8.46
C GLY A 110 6.84 -9.50 7.40
N LYS A 111 6.65 -10.20 6.27
CA LYS A 111 7.54 -10.22 5.10
C LYS A 111 6.71 -10.07 3.82
N PRO A 112 7.32 -9.70 2.67
CA PRO A 112 6.59 -9.51 1.43
C PRO A 112 5.88 -10.78 0.97
N ASN A 113 4.69 -10.63 0.42
CA ASN A 113 4.10 -11.65 -0.43
C ASN A 113 4.67 -11.56 -1.85
N VAL A 114 4.41 -12.58 -2.66
CA VAL A 114 4.84 -12.61 -4.06
C VAL A 114 4.16 -11.50 -4.86
N ILE A 115 4.95 -10.67 -5.49
CA ILE A 115 4.49 -9.65 -6.44
C ILE A 115 4.56 -10.23 -7.85
N LYS A 116 3.41 -10.34 -8.51
CA LYS A 116 3.33 -10.89 -9.86
C LYS A 116 3.78 -9.88 -10.92
N PRO A 117 4.41 -10.30 -12.03
CA PRO A 117 4.83 -9.40 -13.13
C PRO A 117 3.68 -8.61 -13.79
N ALA A 118 2.43 -9.01 -13.56
CA ALA A 118 1.25 -8.34 -14.10
C ALA A 118 1.16 -6.86 -13.70
N VAL A 119 1.64 -6.48 -12.50
CA VAL A 119 1.67 -5.08 -12.08
C VAL A 119 2.66 -4.27 -12.93
N ALA A 120 3.84 -4.81 -13.22
CA ALA A 120 4.83 -4.14 -14.07
C ALA A 120 4.33 -3.97 -15.51
N LYS A 121 3.62 -4.99 -16.06
CA LYS A 121 2.96 -4.88 -17.36
C LYS A 121 1.92 -3.77 -17.39
N LEU A 122 1.12 -3.64 -16.32
CA LEU A 122 0.16 -2.55 -16.18
C LEU A 122 0.86 -1.19 -16.16
N ILE A 123 1.91 -1.01 -15.35
CA ILE A 123 2.67 0.25 -15.28
C ILE A 123 3.24 0.64 -16.64
N LYS A 124 3.86 -0.32 -17.35
CA LYS A 124 4.38 -0.08 -18.72
C LYS A 124 3.27 0.35 -19.69
N LEU A 125 2.07 -0.21 -19.57
CA LEU A 125 0.91 0.13 -20.41
C LEU A 125 0.37 1.55 -20.10
N LEU A 126 0.42 1.97 -18.84
CA LEU A 126 -0.12 3.25 -18.39
C LEU A 126 0.77 4.45 -18.80
N LYS A 127 2.07 4.22 -19.00
CA LYS A 127 3.06 5.23 -19.43
C LYS A 127 3.11 6.48 -18.51
N VAL A 128 2.97 6.28 -17.20
CA VAL A 128 3.09 7.34 -16.19
C VAL A 128 4.19 6.97 -15.19
N PRO A 129 4.77 7.96 -14.47
CA PRO A 129 5.77 7.69 -13.44
C PRO A 129 5.30 6.66 -12.41
N LEU A 130 6.23 5.86 -11.91
CA LEU A 130 6.01 4.90 -10.84
C LEU A 130 6.69 5.37 -9.56
N VAL A 131 5.91 5.46 -8.50
CA VAL A 131 6.39 5.72 -7.14
C VAL A 131 6.20 4.45 -6.31
N THR A 132 7.20 4.05 -5.54
CA THR A 132 7.07 2.98 -4.56
C THR A 132 7.03 3.56 -3.16
N VAL A 133 6.15 3.03 -2.31
CA VAL A 133 6.05 3.39 -0.90
C VAL A 133 6.16 2.11 -0.09
N ARG A 134 7.18 2.02 0.77
CA ARG A 134 7.37 0.91 1.69
C ARG A 134 7.03 1.35 3.09
N PHE A 135 6.22 0.55 3.77
CA PHE A 135 5.89 0.68 5.19
C PHE A 135 6.65 -0.39 5.97
N ASP A 136 7.54 0.02 6.87
CA ASP A 136 8.28 -0.85 7.79
C ASP A 136 7.66 -0.74 9.18
N GLY A 137 7.44 -1.86 9.87
CA GLY A 137 6.79 -1.92 11.18
C GLY A 137 5.25 -1.99 11.15
N SER A 138 4.64 -1.96 9.98
CA SER A 138 3.19 -2.00 9.84
C SER A 138 2.59 -3.32 10.32
N TYR A 139 3.24 -4.45 10.04
CA TYR A 139 2.86 -5.75 10.58
C TYR A 139 2.97 -5.79 12.11
N LEU A 140 4.05 -5.22 12.67
CA LEU A 140 4.22 -5.16 14.12
C LEU A 140 3.12 -4.33 14.79
N HIS A 141 2.63 -3.27 14.12
CA HIS A 141 1.57 -2.42 14.65
C HIS A 141 0.25 -3.19 14.82
N GLN A 142 -0.18 -3.92 13.80
CA GLN A 142 -1.37 -4.75 13.86
C GLN A 142 -1.34 -5.84 12.78
N PRO A 143 -0.82 -7.05 13.07
CA PRO A 143 -0.95 -8.19 12.19
C PRO A 143 -2.42 -8.45 11.86
N ARG A 144 -2.70 -8.94 10.66
CA ARG A 144 -4.08 -9.24 10.21
C ARG A 144 -4.84 -10.16 11.19
N TRP A 145 -4.15 -11.09 11.82
CA TRP A 145 -4.72 -12.05 12.74
C TRP A 145 -4.91 -11.50 14.17
N SER A 146 -4.19 -10.43 14.54
CA SER A 146 -4.24 -9.89 15.90
C SER A 146 -5.52 -9.09 16.15
N LYS A 147 -6.16 -9.37 17.26
CA LYS A 147 -7.30 -8.60 17.78
C LYS A 147 -6.83 -7.29 18.45
N ILE A 148 -5.55 -7.20 18.78
CA ILE A 148 -4.97 -6.10 19.57
C ILE A 148 -4.05 -5.25 18.69
N LYS A 149 -4.18 -3.92 18.81
CA LYS A 149 -3.23 -2.96 18.23
C LYS A 149 -2.04 -2.78 19.15
N ARG A 150 -0.84 -2.89 18.60
CA ARG A 150 0.41 -2.86 19.36
C ARG A 150 1.08 -1.49 19.37
N PHE A 151 0.56 -0.52 18.63
CA PHE A 151 1.02 0.87 18.55
C PHE A 151 2.52 1.03 18.23
N CYS A 152 3.12 0.08 17.53
CA CYS A 152 4.50 0.19 17.06
C CYS A 152 4.65 1.36 16.08
N PRO A 153 5.81 2.04 16.11
CA PRO A 153 6.14 3.02 15.10
C PRO A 153 6.15 2.39 13.70
N VAL A 154 5.62 3.13 12.74
CA VAL A 154 5.64 2.73 11.32
C VAL A 154 6.47 3.74 10.57
N ASN A 155 7.55 3.31 9.94
CA ASN A 155 8.39 4.13 9.09
C ASN A 155 7.98 3.97 7.63
N THR A 156 8.17 5.02 6.83
CA THR A 156 7.88 4.97 5.39
C THR A 156 9.07 5.37 4.56
N THR A 157 9.29 4.65 3.47
CA THR A 157 10.30 4.98 2.47
C THR A 157 9.62 5.23 1.14
N VAL A 158 9.78 6.42 0.58
CA VAL A 158 9.22 6.82 -0.72
C VAL A 158 10.35 6.91 -1.75
N LYS A 159 10.17 6.25 -2.91
CA LYS A 159 11.11 6.34 -4.03
C LYS A 159 10.37 6.52 -5.36
N VAL A 160 10.85 7.41 -6.21
CA VAL A 160 10.47 7.43 -7.62
C VAL A 160 11.20 6.27 -8.30
N ALA A 161 10.49 5.18 -8.52
CA ALA A 161 11.07 3.95 -9.05
C ALA A 161 11.27 4.00 -10.57
N VAL A 162 10.39 4.73 -11.27
CA VAL A 162 10.49 4.97 -12.72
C VAL A 162 10.02 6.40 -13.00
N THR A 163 10.85 7.19 -13.65
CA THR A 163 10.51 8.56 -14.04
C THR A 163 9.67 8.61 -15.33
N GLU A 164 9.15 9.78 -15.67
CA GLU A 164 8.40 10.00 -16.91
C GLU A 164 9.28 9.76 -18.15
N GLU A 165 10.56 10.15 -18.10
CA GLU A 165 11.51 9.96 -19.20
C GLU A 165 11.92 8.49 -19.38
N GLU A 166 11.94 7.72 -18.27
CA GLU A 166 12.34 6.31 -18.28
C GLU A 166 11.25 5.38 -18.76
N ILE A 167 9.96 5.67 -18.44
CA ILE A 167 8.84 4.71 -18.59
C ILE A 167 8.68 4.22 -20.05
N GLY A 168 8.99 5.03 -21.01
CA GLY A 168 8.95 4.65 -22.43
C GLY A 168 10.04 3.66 -22.83
N LYS A 169 11.19 3.70 -22.18
CA LYS A 169 12.43 2.99 -22.55
C LYS A 169 12.67 1.73 -21.72
N ILE A 170 12.26 1.73 -20.45
CA ILE A 170 12.51 0.66 -19.48
C ILE A 170 11.72 -0.62 -19.84
N SER A 171 12.33 -1.80 -19.61
CA SER A 171 11.66 -3.09 -19.82
C SER A 171 10.65 -3.41 -18.69
N VAL A 172 9.71 -4.32 -18.98
CA VAL A 172 8.75 -4.82 -17.97
C VAL A 172 9.49 -5.53 -16.83
N ASP A 173 10.51 -6.31 -17.15
CA ASP A 173 11.27 -7.07 -16.16
C ASP A 173 12.06 -6.14 -15.22
N GLU A 174 12.62 -5.07 -15.77
CA GLU A 174 13.32 -4.07 -14.96
C GLU A 174 12.33 -3.28 -14.07
N ILE A 175 11.13 -2.92 -14.56
CA ILE A 175 10.08 -2.33 -13.72
C ILE A 175 9.73 -3.29 -12.58
N HIS A 176 9.53 -4.58 -12.89
CA HIS A 176 9.21 -5.59 -11.89
C HIS A 176 10.32 -5.75 -10.85
N ARG A 177 11.57 -5.82 -11.27
CA ARG A 177 12.74 -5.89 -10.39
C ARG A 177 12.77 -4.72 -9.42
N ARG A 178 12.63 -3.47 -9.91
CA ARG A 178 12.61 -2.26 -9.07
C ARG A 178 11.44 -2.25 -8.08
N ILE A 179 10.26 -2.73 -8.48
CA ILE A 179 9.12 -2.87 -7.57
C ILE A 179 9.46 -3.84 -6.44
N VAL A 180 9.95 -5.04 -6.78
CA VAL A 180 10.26 -6.07 -5.79
C VAL A 180 11.35 -5.57 -4.82
N GLU A 181 12.44 -5.01 -5.33
CA GLU A 181 13.54 -4.48 -4.50
C GLU A 181 13.07 -3.38 -3.55
N ASN A 182 12.32 -2.41 -4.07
CA ASN A 182 11.87 -1.27 -3.26
C ASN A 182 10.81 -1.64 -2.22
N LEU A 183 10.03 -2.70 -2.45
CA LEU A 183 8.97 -3.16 -1.55
C LEU A 183 9.39 -4.36 -0.68
N THR A 184 10.62 -4.83 -0.81
CA THR A 184 11.17 -5.86 0.09
C THR A 184 11.35 -5.26 1.48
N PHE A 185 10.78 -5.92 2.49
CA PHE A 185 10.85 -5.54 3.89
C PHE A 185 10.94 -6.77 4.80
N ASP A 186 11.40 -6.59 6.02
CA ASP A 186 11.38 -7.59 7.10
C ASP A 186 11.06 -6.87 8.40
N ASP A 187 9.81 -7.00 8.87
CA ASP A 187 9.37 -6.29 10.08
C ASP A 187 10.00 -6.85 11.35
N TYR A 188 10.47 -8.10 11.37
CA TYR A 188 11.23 -8.62 12.51
C TYR A 188 12.64 -8.03 12.55
N GLN A 189 13.31 -7.89 11.39
CA GLN A 189 14.59 -7.19 11.33
C GLN A 189 14.42 -5.71 11.72
N TYR A 190 13.35 -5.07 11.24
CA TYR A 190 13.01 -3.69 11.64
C TYR A 190 12.80 -3.57 13.15
N GLN A 191 12.11 -4.53 13.78
CA GLN A 191 11.92 -4.59 15.22
C GLN A 191 13.26 -4.68 15.97
N PHE A 192 14.14 -5.56 15.51
CA PHE A 192 15.45 -5.78 16.11
C PHE A 192 16.33 -4.53 16.02
N ASP A 193 16.46 -3.96 14.81
CA ASP A 193 17.32 -2.80 14.53
C ASP A 193 16.88 -1.56 15.30
N ASN A 194 15.57 -1.37 15.48
CA ASN A 194 15.00 -0.23 16.19
C ASN A 194 14.74 -0.49 17.69
N LYS A 195 15.14 -1.65 18.20
CA LYS A 195 14.97 -2.06 19.62
C LYS A 195 13.52 -1.89 20.11
N ILE A 196 12.54 -2.25 19.23
CA ILE A 196 11.12 -2.11 19.55
C ILE A 196 10.71 -3.24 20.49
N SER A 197 10.34 -2.88 21.72
CA SER A 197 9.71 -3.80 22.68
C SER A 197 8.19 -3.74 22.53
N ILE A 198 7.56 -4.92 22.48
CA ILE A 198 6.10 -5.07 22.45
C ILE A 198 5.73 -5.87 23.70
N ASP A 199 5.38 -5.14 24.75
CA ASP A 199 4.94 -5.72 26.02
C ASP A 199 3.43 -5.51 26.17
N ILE A 200 2.66 -6.46 25.67
CA ILE A 200 1.20 -6.47 25.78
C ILE A 200 0.73 -7.88 26.17
N PRO A 201 -0.31 -7.99 27.01
CA PRO A 201 -0.92 -9.28 27.29
C PRO A 201 -1.52 -9.86 26.01
N ASP A 202 -1.51 -11.19 25.91
CA ASP A 202 -2.12 -11.94 24.80
C ASP A 202 -1.57 -11.55 23.41
N LEU A 203 -0.25 -11.44 23.30
CA LEU A 203 0.44 -11.08 22.05
C LEU A 203 0.06 -12.00 20.88
N ALA A 204 -0.21 -13.27 21.14
CA ALA A 204 -0.59 -14.28 20.15
C ALA A 204 -2.11 -14.37 19.92
N GLY A 205 -2.90 -13.59 20.65
CA GLY A 205 -4.36 -13.62 20.55
C GLY A 205 -4.87 -13.35 19.14
N GLY A 206 -5.59 -14.30 18.57
CA GLY A 206 -6.09 -14.26 17.20
C GLY A 206 -5.25 -15.07 16.19
N LEU A 207 -4.09 -15.62 16.58
CA LEU A 207 -3.23 -16.43 15.70
C LEU A 207 -3.99 -17.67 15.16
N GLU A 208 -4.91 -18.21 15.94
CA GLU A 208 -5.81 -19.29 15.53
C GLU A 208 -6.59 -18.99 14.25
N ASN A 209 -6.86 -17.70 13.96
CA ASN A 209 -7.63 -17.30 12.78
C ASN A 209 -6.89 -17.53 11.45
N ILE A 210 -5.57 -17.74 11.48
CA ILE A 210 -4.78 -18.06 10.26
C ILE A 210 -4.37 -19.53 10.21
N LEU A 211 -4.39 -20.26 11.33
CA LEU A 211 -3.98 -21.66 11.39
C LEU A 211 -5.09 -22.62 10.94
N TYR A 212 -6.36 -22.20 11.02
CA TYR A 212 -7.53 -23.06 10.83
C TYR A 212 -8.52 -22.56 9.75
N LYS A 213 -8.03 -21.80 8.77
CA LYS A 213 -8.84 -21.34 7.62
C LYS A 213 -8.39 -21.97 6.34
#